data_45be851de39993a8d68a093f1519371d
#
_entry.id   45be851de39993a8d68a093f1519371d
#
_cell.length_a   1.000
_cell.length_b   1.000
_cell.length_c   1.000
_cell.angle_alpha   90.00
_cell.angle_beta   90.00
_cell.angle_gamma   90.00
#
_symmetry.space_group_name_H-M   'P 1'
#
loop_
_entity.id
_entity.type
_entity.pdbx_description
1 polymer ?
#
loop_
_entity_poly.entity_id
_entity_poly.type
_entity_poly.pdbx_seq_one_letter_code
_entity_poly.pdbx_strand_id
1 'polypeptide(L)'
;MDAGAAEWGKTEAVDPRACGSASIGRGSAAFSPAQGDPNRLARRPPIMEKKGTEVMKRYNGYLIDLDGTMYRGTECIAEAREFVNELHRRGIPYLFVTNNSSRTPAQVAEKLRSFGVPAEEKHVFTTSQATANYIFEQKPGASVYVIGEEGIRTALADKGFRFAGEDADVVVIGIDRQLTYEKLAVACLAVRNGATFISTNGDIALPTERGLLPGNGAITSVVAVSTQVKPTFIGKPEKIIMEQALNVLGVPKADVLMIGDYYETDIVAGMNAGIDTLLVHTGVTTKEMLARYERQPTYTADSLVEWMERL
;
A
#
# COMPACT_ATOMS: atom_id res chain seq x y z
N MET A 1 9.84 52.88 -15.49
CA MET A 1 8.96 52.21 -16.46
C MET A 1 8.31 51.09 -15.66
N ASP A 2 7.02 51.22 -15.53
CA ASP A 2 6.18 50.67 -14.48
C ASP A 2 6.23 49.12 -14.34
N ALA A 3 6.49 48.68 -13.11
CA ALA A 3 6.27 47.30 -12.65
C ALA A 3 4.86 47.24 -12.03
N GLY A 4 3.93 46.61 -12.73
CA GLY A 4 2.59 46.34 -12.23
C GLY A 4 2.62 45.33 -11.10
N ALA A 5 2.30 45.75 -9.88
CA ALA A 5 2.07 44.89 -8.72
C ALA A 5 0.71 44.20 -8.88
N ALA A 6 0.72 42.87 -8.94
CA ALA A 6 -0.49 42.06 -8.84
C ALA A 6 -0.97 42.00 -7.38
N GLU A 7 -2.16 42.56 -7.14
CA GLU A 7 -2.84 42.52 -5.84
C GLU A 7 -3.27 41.06 -5.53
N TRP A 8 -2.81 40.56 -4.42
CA TRP A 8 -3.31 39.31 -3.83
C TRP A 8 -4.60 39.60 -3.06
N GLY A 9 -5.68 38.98 -3.52
CA GLY A 9 -7.00 39.12 -2.90
C GLY A 9 -6.97 38.70 -1.43
N LYS A 10 -7.54 39.56 -0.58
CA LYS A 10 -7.74 39.30 0.85
C LYS A 10 -8.72 38.17 1.03
N THR A 11 -8.28 37.09 1.69
CA THR A 11 -9.17 36.04 2.21
C THR A 11 -9.91 36.61 3.43
N GLU A 12 -11.25 36.69 3.36
CA GLU A 12 -12.10 37.02 4.50
C GLU A 12 -12.00 35.88 5.55
N ALA A 13 -11.77 36.30 6.80
CA ALA A 13 -11.77 35.41 7.95
C ALA A 13 -13.22 34.96 8.25
N VAL A 14 -13.45 33.65 8.22
CA VAL A 14 -14.73 33.03 8.59
C VAL A 14 -14.87 33.08 10.11
N ASP A 15 -15.91 33.75 10.62
CA ASP A 15 -16.26 33.83 12.05
C ASP A 15 -16.76 32.45 12.56
N PRO A 16 -16.15 31.87 13.60
CA PRO A 16 -16.53 30.55 14.10
C PRO A 16 -17.84 30.52 14.92
N ARG A 17 -18.65 31.62 14.96
CA ARG A 17 -19.82 31.72 15.82
C ARG A 17 -21.19 31.63 15.13
N ALA A 18 -21.26 31.32 13.84
CA ALA A 18 -22.51 31.14 13.12
C ALA A 18 -22.98 29.68 13.10
N CYS A 19 -23.28 29.09 14.27
CA CYS A 19 -24.01 27.85 14.35
C CYS A 19 -25.45 28.16 14.82
N GLY A 20 -26.35 28.34 13.86
CA GLY A 20 -27.77 28.64 14.08
C GLY A 20 -28.48 27.37 14.61
N SER A 21 -29.12 27.52 15.78
CA SER A 21 -30.00 26.55 16.40
C SER A 21 -31.28 26.36 15.57
N ALA A 22 -31.44 25.19 14.94
CA ALA A 22 -32.73 24.79 14.35
C ALA A 22 -33.59 24.13 15.44
N SER A 23 -34.71 24.79 15.79
CA SER A 23 -35.73 24.30 16.71
C SER A 23 -36.51 23.14 16.07
N ILE A 24 -36.49 21.96 16.72
CA ILE A 24 -37.29 20.81 16.32
C ILE A 24 -38.68 20.98 16.96
N GLY A 25 -39.70 21.17 16.13
CA GLY A 25 -41.10 21.19 16.54
C GLY A 25 -41.57 19.83 17.06
N ARG A 26 -42.15 19.85 18.27
CA ARG A 26 -42.79 18.67 18.86
C ARG A 26 -44.15 18.44 18.20
N GLY A 27 -44.25 17.42 17.36
CA GLY A 27 -45.51 16.85 16.91
C GLY A 27 -45.86 15.65 17.78
N SER A 28 -46.84 15.81 18.67
CA SER A 28 -47.43 14.73 19.46
C SER A 28 -48.41 13.93 18.60
N ALA A 29 -48.03 12.72 18.18
CA ALA A 29 -48.97 11.72 17.68
C ALA A 29 -49.13 10.61 18.73
N ALA A 30 -50.34 10.52 19.28
CA ALA A 30 -50.75 9.50 20.22
C ALA A 30 -50.79 8.12 19.52
N PHE A 31 -49.98 7.20 19.99
CA PHE A 31 -50.03 5.81 19.57
C PHE A 31 -50.82 4.97 20.60
N SER A 32 -51.96 4.40 20.17
CA SER A 32 -52.69 3.38 20.90
C SER A 32 -51.88 2.09 20.95
N PRO A 33 -51.85 1.35 22.09
CA PRO A 33 -51.16 0.10 22.18
C PRO A 33 -51.96 -1.02 21.49
N ALA A 34 -51.36 -1.60 20.43
CA ALA A 34 -51.86 -2.85 19.88
C ALA A 34 -51.50 -3.99 20.81
N GLN A 35 -52.51 -4.77 21.20
CA GLN A 35 -52.44 -5.96 22.01
C GLN A 35 -51.52 -7.01 21.35
N GLY A 36 -50.41 -7.34 22.00
CA GLY A 36 -49.46 -8.36 21.56
C GLY A 36 -50.00 -9.76 21.88
N ASP A 37 -50.01 -10.64 20.90
CA ASP A 37 -50.28 -12.07 20.99
C ASP A 37 -49.22 -12.74 21.93
N PRO A 38 -49.60 -13.38 23.03
CA PRO A 38 -48.65 -13.98 23.98
C PRO A 38 -48.01 -15.28 23.49
N ASN A 39 -48.24 -15.71 22.22
CA ASN A 39 -47.74 -16.99 21.73
C ASN A 39 -46.65 -16.86 20.64
N ARG A 40 -46.00 -15.71 20.56
CA ARG A 40 -44.81 -15.56 19.66
C ARG A 40 -43.58 -16.16 20.36
N LEU A 41 -43.53 -17.48 20.44
CA LEU A 41 -42.31 -18.22 20.76
C LEU A 41 -41.17 -17.71 19.85
N ALA A 42 -40.18 -17.12 20.51
CA ALA A 42 -38.96 -16.69 19.87
C ALA A 42 -38.38 -17.83 19.02
N ARG A 43 -38.58 -17.76 17.71
CA ARG A 43 -37.84 -18.59 16.76
C ARG A 43 -36.41 -18.14 16.86
N ARG A 44 -35.56 -18.94 17.50
CA ARG A 44 -34.10 -18.82 17.37
C ARG A 44 -33.78 -18.80 15.88
N PRO A 45 -32.92 -17.89 15.41
CA PRO A 45 -32.42 -17.99 14.03
C PRO A 45 -31.84 -19.40 13.85
N PRO A 46 -32.02 -20.00 12.67
CA PRO A 46 -31.48 -21.33 12.44
C PRO A 46 -29.96 -21.25 12.63
N ILE A 47 -29.46 -22.14 13.49
CA ILE A 47 -28.02 -22.41 13.55
C ILE A 47 -27.68 -22.89 12.15
N MET A 48 -26.95 -22.07 11.37
CA MET A 48 -26.41 -22.52 10.11
C MET A 48 -25.40 -23.63 10.44
N GLU A 49 -25.87 -24.86 10.39
CA GLU A 49 -24.98 -26.02 10.30
C GLU A 49 -24.12 -25.81 9.03
N LYS A 50 -22.79 -25.77 9.23
CA LYS A 50 -21.83 -25.76 8.15
C LYS A 50 -22.03 -27.03 7.32
N LYS A 51 -22.80 -26.92 6.24
CA LYS A 51 -22.91 -27.96 5.24
C LYS A 51 -21.63 -27.94 4.38
N GLY A 52 -20.96 -29.05 4.38
CA GLY A 52 -19.94 -29.39 3.39
C GLY A 52 -18.52 -28.98 3.82
N THR A 53 -17.64 -29.92 3.83
CA THR A 53 -16.20 -29.69 3.70
C THR A 53 -15.97 -28.97 2.35
N GLU A 54 -16.03 -27.64 2.34
CA GLU A 54 -15.44 -26.88 1.24
C GLU A 54 -14.00 -27.36 1.12
N VAL A 55 -13.66 -27.98 0.00
CA VAL A 55 -12.28 -28.31 -0.33
C VAL A 55 -11.56 -26.98 -0.44
N MET A 56 -10.86 -26.61 0.64
CA MET A 56 -10.19 -25.33 0.71
C MET A 56 -9.11 -25.27 -0.36
N LYS A 57 -9.11 -24.19 -1.14
CA LYS A 57 -8.17 -23.98 -2.23
C LYS A 57 -6.75 -23.98 -1.68
N ARG A 58 -5.86 -24.73 -2.32
CA ARG A 58 -4.43 -24.71 -2.08
C ARG A 58 -3.78 -23.74 -3.04
N TYR A 59 -2.75 -23.05 -2.57
CA TYR A 59 -1.99 -22.11 -3.38
C TYR A 59 -0.58 -22.66 -3.64
N ASN A 60 -0.09 -22.44 -4.86
CA ASN A 60 1.22 -22.89 -5.31
C ASN A 60 2.26 -21.76 -5.28
N GLY A 61 1.87 -20.54 -4.87
CA GLY A 61 2.77 -19.40 -4.73
C GLY A 61 2.20 -18.33 -3.83
N TYR A 62 3.09 -17.56 -3.20
CA TYR A 62 2.72 -16.53 -2.23
C TYR A 62 3.42 -15.21 -2.52
N LEU A 63 2.65 -14.12 -2.59
CA LEU A 63 3.14 -12.76 -2.49
C LEU A 63 2.91 -12.29 -1.05
N ILE A 64 3.95 -11.82 -0.38
CA ILE A 64 3.91 -11.55 1.06
C ILE A 64 4.39 -10.12 1.31
N ASP A 65 3.59 -9.32 2.00
CA ASP A 65 4.02 -8.02 2.49
C ASP A 65 5.05 -8.15 3.63
N LEU A 66 5.69 -7.06 4.00
CA LEU A 66 6.76 -7.03 5.01
C LEU A 66 6.38 -6.32 6.31
N ASP A 67 6.15 -5.00 6.25
CA ASP A 67 5.93 -4.18 7.44
C ASP A 67 4.51 -4.40 7.99
N GLY A 68 4.40 -4.95 9.21
CA GLY A 68 3.13 -5.39 9.80
C GLY A 68 2.78 -6.85 9.54
N THR A 69 3.38 -7.47 8.52
CA THR A 69 3.16 -8.88 8.15
C THR A 69 4.30 -9.78 8.60
N MET A 70 5.55 -9.45 8.27
CA MET A 70 6.73 -10.23 8.65
C MET A 70 7.42 -9.70 9.92
N TYR A 71 7.35 -8.40 10.14
CA TYR A 71 7.94 -7.71 11.29
C TYR A 71 7.24 -6.38 11.58
N ARG A 72 7.44 -5.83 12.78
CA ARG A 72 7.06 -4.46 13.17
C ARG A 72 8.32 -3.69 13.55
N GLY A 73 8.75 -2.74 12.73
CA GLY A 73 10.00 -2.02 12.94
C GLY A 73 11.20 -2.97 13.03
N THR A 74 11.71 -3.19 14.24
CA THR A 74 12.86 -4.08 14.53
C THR A 74 12.44 -5.43 15.12
N GLU A 75 11.15 -5.67 15.33
CA GLU A 75 10.64 -6.89 15.95
C GLU A 75 10.07 -7.85 14.92
N CYS A 76 10.61 -9.07 14.88
CA CYS A 76 10.12 -10.14 14.03
C CYS A 76 8.77 -10.69 14.52
N ILE A 77 7.81 -10.92 13.61
CA ILE A 77 6.61 -11.68 13.87
C ILE A 77 6.96 -13.17 13.73
N ALA A 78 7.08 -13.86 14.87
CA ALA A 78 7.60 -15.22 14.92
C ALA A 78 6.79 -16.19 14.07
N GLU A 79 5.48 -16.06 14.08
CA GLU A 79 4.54 -16.90 13.34
C GLU A 79 4.71 -16.72 11.81
N ALA A 80 4.98 -15.51 11.37
CA ALA A 80 5.24 -15.24 9.96
C ALA A 80 6.59 -15.82 9.51
N ARG A 81 7.61 -15.73 10.36
CA ARG A 81 8.89 -16.39 10.12
C ARG A 81 8.71 -17.91 9.97
N GLU A 82 7.97 -18.55 10.87
CA GLU A 82 7.72 -19.99 10.83
C GLU A 82 6.97 -20.40 9.56
N PHE A 83 5.97 -19.60 9.16
CA PHE A 83 5.24 -19.82 7.92
C PHE A 83 6.17 -19.80 6.70
N VAL A 84 7.03 -18.77 6.57
CA VAL A 84 7.97 -18.68 5.43
C VAL A 84 9.03 -19.79 5.48
N ASN A 85 9.50 -20.17 6.67
CA ASN A 85 10.40 -21.32 6.83
C ASN A 85 9.74 -22.61 6.31
N GLU A 86 8.45 -22.81 6.56
CA GLU A 86 7.71 -23.97 6.07
C GLU A 86 7.51 -23.92 4.55
N LEU A 87 7.19 -22.74 3.96
CA LEU A 87 7.17 -22.58 2.51
C LEU A 87 8.51 -22.98 1.88
N HIS A 88 9.60 -22.47 2.45
CA HIS A 88 10.96 -22.75 1.98
C HIS A 88 11.28 -24.24 2.06
N ARG A 89 10.97 -24.88 3.19
CA ARG A 89 11.19 -26.32 3.41
C ARG A 89 10.41 -27.19 2.42
N ARG A 90 9.20 -26.77 2.03
CA ARG A 90 8.36 -27.47 1.04
C ARG A 90 8.69 -27.11 -0.40
N GLY A 91 9.58 -26.17 -0.64
CA GLY A 91 9.90 -25.68 -1.98
C GLY A 91 8.75 -24.94 -2.66
N ILE A 92 7.83 -24.35 -1.87
CA ILE A 92 6.71 -23.55 -2.38
C ILE A 92 7.23 -22.14 -2.69
N PRO A 93 7.06 -21.64 -3.93
CA PRO A 93 7.50 -20.29 -4.32
C PRO A 93 6.87 -19.17 -3.47
N TYR A 94 7.68 -18.23 -3.05
CA TYR A 94 7.22 -17.01 -2.39
C TYR A 94 8.06 -15.82 -2.82
N LEU A 95 7.44 -14.62 -2.79
CA LEU A 95 8.09 -13.35 -3.09
C LEU A 95 7.60 -12.29 -2.10
N PHE A 96 8.51 -11.62 -1.45
CA PHE A 96 8.19 -10.47 -0.62
C PHE A 96 7.97 -9.25 -1.51
N VAL A 97 6.82 -8.58 -1.36
CA VAL A 97 6.43 -7.41 -2.17
C VAL A 97 6.23 -6.21 -1.26
N THR A 98 7.08 -5.19 -1.42
CA THR A 98 7.09 -4.04 -0.50
C THR A 98 7.02 -2.70 -1.22
N ASN A 99 6.32 -1.74 -0.59
CA ASN A 99 6.30 -0.33 -1.00
C ASN A 99 7.58 0.43 -0.60
N ASN A 100 8.50 -0.22 0.11
CA ASN A 100 9.76 0.40 0.50
C ASN A 100 10.61 0.74 -0.74
N SER A 101 10.92 2.02 -0.92
CA SER A 101 11.76 2.54 -2.00
C SER A 101 13.16 2.97 -1.54
N SER A 102 13.42 2.90 -0.20
CA SER A 102 14.69 3.39 0.36
C SER A 102 15.81 2.35 0.36
N ARG A 103 15.45 1.06 0.42
CA ARG A 103 16.41 -0.05 0.52
C ARG A 103 16.48 -0.84 -0.77
N THR A 104 17.67 -1.40 -1.03
CA THR A 104 17.86 -2.37 -2.11
C THR A 104 17.26 -3.73 -1.72
N PRO A 105 16.94 -4.62 -2.69
CA PRO A 105 16.49 -5.98 -2.40
C PRO A 105 17.48 -6.77 -1.52
N ALA A 106 18.78 -6.58 -1.73
CA ALA A 106 19.83 -7.19 -0.92
C ALA A 106 19.75 -6.77 0.55
N GLN A 107 19.58 -5.47 0.83
CA GLN A 107 19.42 -4.93 2.20
C GLN A 107 18.14 -5.43 2.88
N VAL A 108 17.05 -5.56 2.12
CA VAL A 108 15.79 -6.12 2.64
C VAL A 108 15.98 -7.60 2.97
N ALA A 109 16.59 -8.37 2.09
CA ALA A 109 16.89 -9.78 2.31
C ALA A 109 17.82 -9.99 3.53
N GLU A 110 18.81 -9.12 3.72
CA GLU A 110 19.69 -9.14 4.89
C GLU A 110 18.90 -8.93 6.19
N LYS A 111 18.00 -7.93 6.22
CA LYS A 111 17.12 -7.70 7.36
C LYS A 111 16.26 -8.94 7.66
N LEU A 112 15.67 -9.56 6.65
CA LEU A 112 14.87 -10.79 6.82
C LEU A 112 15.72 -11.94 7.38
N ARG A 113 16.94 -12.15 6.86
CA ARG A 113 17.86 -13.15 7.37
C ARG A 113 18.26 -12.91 8.84
N SER A 114 18.39 -11.64 9.26
CA SER A 114 18.67 -11.34 10.67
C SER A 114 17.55 -11.77 11.61
N PHE A 115 16.33 -11.94 11.09
CA PHE A 115 15.18 -12.50 11.81
C PHE A 115 15.06 -14.03 11.67
N GLY A 116 15.98 -14.70 10.95
CA GLY A 116 15.93 -16.13 10.70
C GLY A 116 14.93 -16.53 9.59
N VAL A 117 14.57 -15.61 8.71
CA VAL A 117 13.77 -15.86 7.51
C VAL A 117 14.70 -16.24 6.35
N PRO A 118 14.46 -17.33 5.60
CA PRO A 118 15.29 -17.74 4.47
C PRO A 118 15.02 -16.83 3.27
N ALA A 119 15.67 -15.69 3.23
CA ALA A 119 15.51 -14.68 2.19
C ALA A 119 16.82 -14.45 1.43
N GLU A 120 16.78 -14.57 0.12
CA GLU A 120 17.79 -14.12 -0.82
C GLU A 120 17.24 -12.89 -1.56
N GLU A 121 18.10 -12.17 -2.27
CA GLU A 121 17.70 -10.99 -3.06
C GLU A 121 16.58 -11.31 -4.06
N LYS A 122 16.64 -12.46 -4.72
CA LYS A 122 15.61 -12.94 -5.66
C LYS A 122 14.23 -13.14 -5.03
N HIS A 123 14.13 -13.25 -3.69
CA HIS A 123 12.88 -13.37 -2.96
C HIS A 123 12.26 -12.01 -2.58
N VAL A 124 12.88 -10.89 -3.00
CA VAL A 124 12.41 -9.54 -2.67
C VAL A 124 12.11 -8.76 -3.93
N PHE A 125 10.91 -8.23 -4.01
CA PHE A 125 10.49 -7.33 -5.08
C PHE A 125 10.00 -6.00 -4.51
N THR A 126 10.77 -4.96 -4.76
CA THR A 126 10.51 -3.63 -4.21
C THR A 126 9.79 -2.74 -5.21
N THR A 127 9.08 -1.74 -4.70
CA THR A 127 8.50 -0.70 -5.57
C THR A 127 9.57 0.05 -6.40
N SER A 128 10.82 0.09 -5.92
CA SER A 128 11.95 0.65 -6.69
C SER A 128 12.23 -0.13 -7.98
N GLN A 129 12.29 -1.47 -7.87
CA GLN A 129 12.46 -2.34 -9.04
C GLN A 129 11.26 -2.21 -9.99
N ALA A 130 10.03 -2.22 -9.43
CA ALA A 130 8.82 -2.04 -10.23
C ALA A 130 8.81 -0.71 -10.98
N THR A 131 9.25 0.37 -10.33
CA THR A 131 9.35 1.70 -10.93
C THR A 131 10.38 1.74 -12.06
N ALA A 132 11.57 1.20 -11.82
CA ALA A 132 12.62 1.16 -12.83
C ALA A 132 12.23 0.31 -14.05
N ASN A 133 11.58 -0.85 -13.82
CA ASN A 133 11.04 -1.69 -14.89
C ASN A 133 9.97 -0.94 -15.70
N TYR A 134 9.01 -0.30 -15.02
CA TYR A 134 7.94 0.45 -15.67
C TYR A 134 8.48 1.55 -16.58
N ILE A 135 9.48 2.33 -16.11
CA ILE A 135 10.09 3.39 -16.90
C ILE A 135 10.84 2.78 -18.11
N PHE A 136 11.57 1.69 -17.88
CA PHE A 136 12.30 1.02 -18.95
C PHE A 136 11.40 0.51 -20.08
N GLU A 137 10.20 0.02 -19.73
CA GLU A 137 9.20 -0.44 -20.70
C GLU A 137 8.52 0.71 -21.43
N GLN A 138 8.21 1.82 -20.72
CA GLN A 138 7.45 2.94 -21.28
C GLN A 138 8.34 3.95 -22.03
N LYS A 139 9.56 4.17 -21.57
CA LYS A 139 10.50 5.18 -22.07
C LYS A 139 11.95 4.66 -22.03
N PRO A 140 12.31 3.67 -22.86
CA PRO A 140 13.67 3.15 -22.88
C PRO A 140 14.67 4.26 -23.22
N GLY A 141 15.76 4.36 -22.46
CA GLY A 141 16.80 5.37 -22.68
C GLY A 141 16.51 6.77 -22.14
N ALA A 142 15.38 6.99 -21.48
CA ALA A 142 15.05 8.26 -20.87
C ALA A 142 16.09 8.68 -19.81
N SER A 143 16.26 9.98 -19.64
CA SER A 143 16.95 10.56 -18.51
C SER A 143 15.99 10.72 -17.31
N VAL A 144 16.51 10.55 -16.10
CA VAL A 144 15.67 10.58 -14.89
C VAL A 144 16.19 11.59 -13.87
N TYR A 145 15.27 12.38 -13.30
CA TYR A 145 15.51 13.10 -12.07
C TYR A 145 14.86 12.33 -10.93
N VAL A 146 15.60 12.08 -9.84
CA VAL A 146 15.09 11.27 -8.72
C VAL A 146 15.25 11.98 -7.38
N ILE A 147 14.12 12.12 -6.67
CA ILE A 147 14.08 12.33 -5.24
C ILE A 147 13.90 10.96 -4.62
N GLY A 148 14.86 10.51 -3.82
CA GLY A 148 14.81 9.17 -3.22
C GLY A 148 16.17 8.70 -2.72
N GLU A 149 16.13 7.68 -1.88
CA GLU A 149 17.30 7.07 -1.25
C GLU A 149 17.92 5.96 -2.13
N GLU A 150 18.84 5.18 -1.57
CA GLU A 150 19.66 4.19 -2.26
C GLU A 150 18.83 3.20 -3.10
N GLY A 151 17.73 2.66 -2.54
CA GLY A 151 16.94 1.62 -3.22
C GLY A 151 16.47 2.02 -4.61
N ILE A 152 15.81 3.19 -4.73
CA ILE A 152 15.32 3.65 -6.05
C ILE A 152 16.46 4.10 -6.97
N ARG A 153 17.52 4.72 -6.41
CA ARG A 153 18.69 5.14 -7.20
C ARG A 153 19.42 3.95 -7.80
N THR A 154 19.64 2.90 -7.01
CA THR A 154 20.25 1.66 -7.47
C THR A 154 19.40 0.99 -8.54
N ALA A 155 18.10 0.83 -8.32
CA ALA A 155 17.20 0.19 -9.27
C ALA A 155 17.18 0.91 -10.65
N LEU A 156 17.22 2.25 -10.64
CA LEU A 156 17.31 3.05 -11.87
C LEU A 156 18.68 2.91 -12.55
N ALA A 157 19.78 2.94 -11.76
CA ALA A 157 21.14 2.78 -12.28
C ALA A 157 21.35 1.39 -12.90
N ASP A 158 20.86 0.32 -12.27
CA ASP A 158 20.95 -1.06 -12.78
C ASP A 158 20.21 -1.26 -14.11
N LYS A 159 19.18 -0.44 -14.37
CA LYS A 159 18.48 -0.38 -15.65
C LYS A 159 19.19 0.50 -16.69
N GLY A 160 20.30 1.12 -16.32
CA GLY A 160 21.09 1.95 -17.21
C GLY A 160 20.54 3.37 -17.44
N PHE A 161 19.65 3.86 -16.57
CA PHE A 161 19.14 5.22 -16.68
C PHE A 161 20.20 6.26 -16.34
N ARG A 162 20.27 7.31 -17.15
CA ARG A 162 21.11 8.49 -16.91
C ARG A 162 20.38 9.45 -15.97
N PHE A 163 21.03 9.85 -14.89
CA PHE A 163 20.51 10.90 -14.01
C PHE A 163 20.69 12.28 -14.63
N ALA A 164 19.66 13.12 -14.53
CA ALA A 164 19.61 14.48 -15.07
C ALA A 164 19.00 15.44 -14.04
N GLY A 165 18.90 16.72 -14.38
CA GLY A 165 18.31 17.78 -13.59
C GLY A 165 16.94 18.19 -14.10
N GLU A 166 16.78 19.51 -14.33
CA GLU A 166 15.53 20.12 -14.82
C GLU A 166 15.17 19.71 -16.26
N ASP A 167 16.14 19.16 -17.00
CA ASP A 167 16.02 18.64 -18.36
C ASP A 167 15.70 17.15 -18.43
N ALA A 168 15.37 16.52 -17.29
CA ALA A 168 15.02 15.10 -17.24
C ALA A 168 13.73 14.79 -18.01
N ASP A 169 13.71 13.62 -18.66
CA ASP A 169 12.51 13.09 -19.35
C ASP A 169 11.47 12.53 -18.38
N VAL A 170 11.93 12.09 -17.20
CA VAL A 170 11.11 11.48 -16.15
C VAL A 170 11.53 12.01 -14.78
N VAL A 171 10.55 12.40 -13.96
CA VAL A 171 10.73 12.70 -12.54
C VAL A 171 10.20 11.53 -11.73
N VAL A 172 11.03 10.99 -10.83
CA VAL A 172 10.70 9.88 -9.94
C VAL A 172 10.76 10.35 -8.48
N ILE A 173 9.66 10.16 -7.75
CA ILE A 173 9.62 10.43 -6.30
C ILE A 173 9.56 9.11 -5.54
N GLY A 174 10.56 8.88 -4.70
CA GLY A 174 10.62 7.88 -3.65
C GLY A 174 10.84 8.56 -2.31
N ILE A 175 10.80 7.78 -1.21
CA ILE A 175 11.08 8.33 0.12
C ILE A 175 12.50 8.88 0.17
N ASP A 176 12.66 10.10 0.69
CA ASP A 176 13.94 10.78 0.88
C ASP A 176 13.93 11.54 2.20
N ARG A 177 14.64 11.00 3.21
CA ARG A 177 14.74 11.62 4.54
C ARG A 177 15.69 12.80 4.59
N GLN A 178 16.41 13.07 3.48
CA GLN A 178 17.28 14.23 3.28
C GLN A 178 16.67 15.18 2.23
N LEU A 179 15.34 15.29 2.21
CA LEU A 179 14.62 16.17 1.31
C LEU A 179 15.00 17.63 1.55
N THR A 180 15.23 18.38 0.46
CA THR A 180 15.49 19.82 0.49
C THR A 180 14.53 20.56 -0.42
N TYR A 181 14.37 21.87 -0.19
CA TYR A 181 13.59 22.71 -1.09
C TYR A 181 14.11 22.66 -2.52
N GLU A 182 15.44 22.66 -2.70
CA GLU A 182 16.09 22.60 -4.01
C GLU A 182 15.74 21.32 -4.78
N LYS A 183 15.74 20.16 -4.10
CA LYS A 183 15.29 18.91 -4.74
C LYS A 183 13.86 19.00 -5.24
N LEU A 184 12.96 19.64 -4.47
CA LEU A 184 11.56 19.84 -4.87
C LEU A 184 11.46 20.86 -6.02
N ALA A 185 12.26 21.93 -6.01
CA ALA A 185 12.24 22.95 -7.05
C ALA A 185 12.65 22.34 -8.41
N VAL A 186 13.76 21.60 -8.47
CA VAL A 186 14.20 20.88 -9.68
C VAL A 186 13.12 19.91 -10.17
N ALA A 187 12.51 19.12 -9.29
CA ALA A 187 11.42 18.22 -9.67
C ALA A 187 10.25 18.98 -10.29
N CYS A 188 9.83 20.09 -9.68
CA CYS A 188 8.74 20.91 -10.18
C CYS A 188 9.06 21.55 -11.55
N LEU A 189 10.28 22.03 -11.74
CA LEU A 189 10.72 22.59 -13.02
C LEU A 189 10.74 21.53 -14.12
N ALA A 190 11.31 20.36 -13.84
CA ALA A 190 11.32 19.26 -14.80
C ALA A 190 9.90 18.81 -15.19
N VAL A 191 8.97 18.66 -14.22
CA VAL A 191 7.58 18.31 -14.51
C VAL A 191 6.89 19.38 -15.36
N ARG A 192 7.11 20.68 -15.07
CA ARG A 192 6.58 21.76 -15.88
C ARG A 192 7.18 21.82 -17.29
N ASN A 193 8.41 21.39 -17.44
CA ASN A 193 9.09 21.25 -18.75
C ASN A 193 8.61 20.02 -19.54
N GLY A 194 7.65 19.23 -18.99
CA GLY A 194 7.04 18.10 -19.68
C GLY A 194 7.58 16.73 -19.30
N ALA A 195 8.41 16.63 -18.26
CA ALA A 195 8.83 15.33 -17.73
C ALA A 195 7.64 14.49 -17.28
N THR A 196 7.68 13.19 -17.54
CA THR A 196 6.71 12.25 -17.00
C THR A 196 6.87 12.16 -15.50
N PHE A 197 5.77 12.33 -14.74
CA PHE A 197 5.79 12.35 -13.29
C PHE A 197 5.38 10.99 -12.71
N ILE A 198 6.29 10.32 -12.01
CA ILE A 198 6.12 8.99 -11.42
C ILE A 198 6.42 9.05 -9.92
N SER A 199 5.65 8.30 -9.14
CA SER A 199 5.87 8.11 -7.70
C SER A 199 5.92 6.63 -7.37
N THR A 200 6.88 6.24 -6.54
CA THR A 200 7.08 4.83 -6.15
C THR A 200 5.88 4.27 -5.39
N ASN A 201 5.20 5.05 -4.55
CA ASN A 201 3.95 4.69 -3.86
C ASN A 201 3.23 5.93 -3.35
N GLY A 202 1.96 5.75 -2.94
CA GLY A 202 1.09 6.82 -2.44
C GLY A 202 0.98 6.88 -0.91
N ASP A 203 1.80 6.18 -0.15
CA ASP A 203 1.70 6.08 1.31
C ASP A 203 1.82 7.47 1.95
N ILE A 204 0.75 7.95 2.58
CA ILE A 204 0.69 9.30 3.16
C ILE A 204 1.50 9.42 4.45
N ALA A 205 1.62 8.33 5.20
CA ALA A 205 2.34 8.28 6.47
C ALA A 205 3.17 7.01 6.56
N LEU A 206 4.31 7.13 7.26
CA LEU A 206 5.22 6.03 7.56
C LEU A 206 5.20 5.77 9.07
N PRO A 207 4.75 4.61 9.54
CA PRO A 207 4.83 4.25 10.95
C PRO A 207 6.29 4.10 11.39
N THR A 208 6.63 4.73 12.52
CA THR A 208 7.94 4.63 13.14
C THR A 208 7.81 4.58 14.67
N GLU A 209 8.90 4.29 15.39
CA GLU A 209 8.94 4.33 16.85
C GLU A 209 8.65 5.75 17.40
N ARG A 210 8.82 6.78 16.59
CA ARG A 210 8.50 8.19 16.92
C ARG A 210 7.04 8.55 16.65
N GLY A 211 6.25 7.65 16.06
CA GLY A 211 4.91 7.88 15.56
C GLY A 211 4.85 7.95 14.04
N LEU A 212 3.76 8.50 13.51
CA LEU A 212 3.54 8.61 12.07
C LEU A 212 4.36 9.78 11.48
N LEU A 213 5.32 9.46 10.62
CA LEU A 213 6.09 10.45 9.87
C LEU A 213 5.54 10.58 8.44
N PRO A 214 5.84 11.70 7.70
CA PRO A 214 5.43 11.85 6.32
C PRO A 214 5.92 10.68 5.45
N GLY A 215 4.99 10.05 4.74
CA GLY A 215 5.28 9.01 3.76
C GLY A 215 5.64 9.58 2.38
N ASN A 216 5.90 8.68 1.44
CA ASN A 216 6.26 9.08 0.08
C ASN A 216 5.13 9.84 -0.64
N GLY A 217 3.87 9.48 -0.40
CA GLY A 217 2.71 10.18 -0.94
C GLY A 217 2.66 11.65 -0.49
N ALA A 218 3.06 11.95 0.77
CA ALA A 218 3.15 13.31 1.27
C ALA A 218 4.25 14.12 0.53
N ILE A 219 5.42 13.53 0.30
CA ILE A 219 6.49 14.16 -0.50
C ILE A 219 6.02 14.39 -1.94
N THR A 220 5.40 13.39 -2.54
CA THR A 220 4.84 13.44 -3.90
C THR A 220 3.79 14.56 -4.04
N SER A 221 2.96 14.76 -3.00
CA SER A 221 1.90 15.78 -3.01
C SER A 221 2.46 17.20 -3.16
N VAL A 222 3.63 17.51 -2.65
CA VAL A 222 4.28 18.82 -2.80
C VAL A 222 4.49 19.15 -4.29
N VAL A 223 5.05 18.21 -5.05
CA VAL A 223 5.27 18.37 -6.50
C VAL A 223 3.94 18.37 -7.24
N ALA A 224 3.01 17.46 -6.92
CA ALA A 224 1.70 17.40 -7.56
C ALA A 224 0.89 18.68 -7.39
N VAL A 225 0.83 19.22 -6.17
CA VAL A 225 0.12 20.48 -5.87
C VAL A 225 0.80 21.66 -6.56
N SER A 226 2.14 21.75 -6.49
CA SER A 226 2.90 22.83 -7.12
C SER A 226 2.72 22.86 -8.63
N THR A 227 2.76 21.72 -9.30
CA THR A 227 2.75 21.64 -10.77
C THR A 227 1.37 21.45 -11.37
N GLN A 228 0.37 21.08 -10.58
CA GLN A 228 -0.98 20.65 -11.00
C GLN A 228 -0.97 19.41 -11.90
N VAL A 229 0.13 18.61 -11.84
CA VAL A 229 0.27 17.37 -12.58
C VAL A 229 0.13 16.19 -11.61
N LYS A 230 -0.71 15.20 -11.96
CA LYS A 230 -0.87 13.98 -11.16
C LYS A 230 0.25 12.98 -11.50
N PRO A 231 0.86 12.33 -10.51
CA PRO A 231 1.84 11.28 -10.76
C PRO A 231 1.16 9.98 -11.20
N THR A 232 1.92 9.12 -11.87
CA THR A 232 1.62 7.69 -11.95
C THR A 232 2.21 7.02 -10.72
N PHE A 233 1.37 6.41 -9.88
CA PHE A 233 1.82 5.59 -8.77
C PHE A 233 2.11 4.17 -9.24
N ILE A 234 3.16 3.54 -8.67
CA ILE A 234 3.63 2.21 -9.10
C ILE A 234 3.36 1.13 -8.04
N GLY A 235 3.66 1.44 -6.77
CA GLY A 235 3.55 0.53 -5.64
C GLY A 235 2.11 0.16 -5.28
N LYS A 236 1.93 -0.78 -4.36
CA LYS A 236 0.61 -1.14 -3.83
C LYS A 236 -0.16 0.11 -3.38
N PRO A 237 -1.46 0.26 -3.64
CA PRO A 237 -2.39 -0.75 -4.17
C PRO A 237 -2.45 -0.85 -5.70
N GLU A 238 -1.53 -0.22 -6.44
CA GLU A 238 -1.57 -0.24 -7.89
C GLU A 238 -1.27 -1.65 -8.44
N LYS A 239 -1.94 -2.00 -9.55
CA LYS A 239 -1.74 -3.30 -10.18
C LYS A 239 -0.36 -3.47 -10.83
N ILE A 240 0.34 -2.35 -11.11
CA ILE A 240 1.63 -2.36 -11.82
C ILE A 240 2.66 -3.21 -11.07
N ILE A 241 2.87 -2.95 -9.78
CA ILE A 241 3.80 -3.74 -8.96
C ILE A 241 3.36 -5.21 -8.86
N MET A 242 2.05 -5.46 -8.76
CA MET A 242 1.51 -6.81 -8.60
C MET A 242 1.67 -7.65 -9.87
N GLU A 243 1.38 -7.08 -11.05
CA GLU A 243 1.57 -7.75 -12.34
C GLU A 243 3.04 -8.14 -12.55
N GLN A 244 3.97 -7.25 -12.22
CA GLN A 244 5.39 -7.55 -12.29
C GLN A 244 5.83 -8.59 -11.26
N ALA A 245 5.32 -8.51 -10.02
CA ALA A 245 5.60 -9.48 -8.98
C ALA A 245 5.11 -10.90 -9.35
N LEU A 246 3.94 -11.01 -9.96
CA LEU A 246 3.40 -12.27 -10.48
C LEU A 246 4.28 -12.86 -11.59
N ASN A 247 4.80 -12.02 -12.48
CA ASN A 247 5.73 -12.45 -13.53
C ASN A 247 7.06 -12.95 -12.92
N VAL A 248 7.58 -12.27 -11.89
CA VAL A 248 8.80 -12.69 -11.19
C VAL A 248 8.58 -14.00 -10.43
N LEU A 249 7.43 -14.16 -9.75
CA LEU A 249 7.09 -15.38 -9.01
C LEU A 249 6.94 -16.60 -9.95
N GLY A 250 6.44 -16.39 -11.18
CA GLY A 250 6.35 -17.42 -12.21
C GLY A 250 5.29 -18.50 -11.95
N VAL A 251 4.33 -18.24 -11.05
CA VAL A 251 3.22 -19.15 -10.72
C VAL A 251 1.95 -18.63 -11.40
N PRO A 252 1.09 -19.51 -11.96
CA PRO A 252 -0.17 -19.09 -12.50
C PRO A 252 -0.97 -18.26 -11.51
N LYS A 253 -1.47 -17.12 -11.95
CA LYS A 253 -2.18 -16.13 -11.13
C LYS A 253 -3.31 -16.74 -10.28
N ALA A 254 -4.05 -17.71 -10.85
CA ALA A 254 -5.12 -18.40 -10.14
C ALA A 254 -4.64 -19.19 -8.91
N ASP A 255 -3.34 -19.51 -8.83
CA ASP A 255 -2.74 -20.33 -7.77
C ASP A 255 -1.89 -19.49 -6.80
N VAL A 256 -2.00 -18.15 -6.86
CA VAL A 256 -1.25 -17.22 -6.01
C VAL A 256 -2.15 -16.61 -4.96
N LEU A 257 -1.63 -16.48 -3.73
CA LEU A 257 -2.25 -15.77 -2.62
C LEU A 257 -1.42 -14.54 -2.25
N MET A 258 -2.06 -13.37 -2.18
CA MET A 258 -1.45 -12.17 -1.58
C MET A 258 -1.72 -12.16 -0.08
N ILE A 259 -0.67 -12.04 0.72
CA ILE A 259 -0.73 -11.94 2.20
C ILE A 259 -0.26 -10.55 2.61
N GLY A 260 -1.05 -9.87 3.44
CA GLY A 260 -0.70 -8.57 3.98
C GLY A 260 -1.57 -8.20 5.19
N ASP A 261 -1.18 -7.14 5.89
CA ASP A 261 -1.87 -6.65 7.09
C ASP A 261 -2.64 -5.35 6.86
N TYR A 262 -2.33 -4.66 5.77
CA TYR A 262 -2.97 -3.38 5.49
C TYR A 262 -3.94 -3.50 4.31
N TYR A 263 -5.23 -3.32 4.62
CA TYR A 263 -6.31 -3.47 3.62
C TYR A 263 -6.12 -2.54 2.42
N GLU A 264 -5.86 -1.24 2.65
CA GLU A 264 -5.82 -0.21 1.60
C GLU A 264 -4.66 -0.41 0.61
N THR A 265 -3.60 -1.09 1.02
CA THR A 265 -2.46 -1.39 0.15
C THR A 265 -2.47 -2.84 -0.32
N ASP A 266 -2.34 -3.81 0.59
CA ASP A 266 -2.07 -5.19 0.24
C ASP A 266 -3.29 -5.91 -0.33
N ILE A 267 -4.42 -5.76 0.37
CA ILE A 267 -5.65 -6.45 0.00
C ILE A 267 -6.22 -5.83 -1.27
N VAL A 268 -6.25 -4.50 -1.32
CA VAL A 268 -6.69 -3.78 -2.53
C VAL A 268 -5.76 -4.08 -3.71
N ALA A 269 -4.43 -4.18 -3.52
CA ALA A 269 -3.50 -4.58 -4.58
C ALA A 269 -3.81 -5.98 -5.12
N GLY A 270 -4.00 -6.96 -4.23
CA GLY A 270 -4.39 -8.31 -4.62
C GLY A 270 -5.71 -8.34 -5.39
N MET A 271 -6.72 -7.61 -4.90
CA MET A 271 -8.02 -7.46 -5.57
C MET A 271 -7.89 -6.81 -6.95
N ASN A 272 -7.09 -5.75 -7.08
CA ASN A 272 -6.85 -5.04 -8.35
C ASN A 272 -6.10 -5.92 -9.34
N ALA A 273 -5.19 -6.77 -8.84
CA ALA A 273 -4.51 -7.77 -9.64
C ALA A 273 -5.41 -9.00 -9.94
N GLY A 274 -6.55 -9.16 -9.27
CA GLY A 274 -7.50 -10.27 -9.40
C GLY A 274 -6.90 -11.60 -8.92
N ILE A 275 -6.20 -11.58 -7.79
CA ILE A 275 -5.73 -12.75 -7.05
C ILE A 275 -6.42 -12.82 -5.69
N ASP A 276 -6.45 -14.01 -5.10
CA ASP A 276 -6.98 -14.19 -3.75
C ASP A 276 -6.08 -13.49 -2.72
N THR A 277 -6.70 -13.05 -1.62
CA THR A 277 -6.05 -12.26 -0.58
C THR A 277 -6.29 -12.85 0.80
N LEU A 278 -5.26 -12.80 1.65
CA LEU A 278 -5.31 -13.12 3.06
C LEU A 278 -4.89 -11.89 3.88
N LEU A 279 -5.84 -11.31 4.62
CA LEU A 279 -5.53 -10.28 5.60
C LEU A 279 -5.13 -10.92 6.93
N VAL A 280 -3.96 -10.57 7.43
CA VAL A 280 -3.51 -10.95 8.78
C VAL A 280 -3.66 -9.76 9.74
N HIS A 281 -4.24 -10.00 10.92
CA HIS A 281 -4.47 -8.95 11.91
C HIS A 281 -3.23 -8.67 12.80
N THR A 282 -2.05 -8.76 12.19
CA THR A 282 -0.78 -8.54 12.89
C THR A 282 -0.25 -7.12 12.75
N GLY A 283 -0.87 -6.26 11.95
CA GLY A 283 -0.39 -4.90 11.67
C GLY A 283 -1.48 -3.84 11.72
N VAL A 284 -1.71 -3.14 10.61
CA VAL A 284 -2.52 -1.90 10.56
C VAL A 284 -4.02 -2.15 10.66
N THR A 285 -4.56 -3.10 9.89
CA THR A 285 -6.01 -3.27 9.78
C THR A 285 -6.57 -4.14 10.89
N THR A 286 -7.35 -3.53 11.78
CA THR A 286 -8.07 -4.29 12.83
C THR A 286 -9.37 -4.92 12.29
N LYS A 287 -9.96 -5.84 13.07
CA LYS A 287 -11.25 -6.46 12.72
C LYS A 287 -12.38 -5.42 12.61
N GLU A 288 -12.35 -4.40 13.48
CA GLU A 288 -13.32 -3.32 13.49
C GLU A 288 -13.18 -2.39 12.28
N MET A 289 -11.94 -2.16 11.83
CA MET A 289 -11.68 -1.42 10.58
C MET A 289 -12.16 -2.23 9.38
N LEU A 290 -11.81 -3.52 9.32
CA LEU A 290 -12.18 -4.40 8.22
C LEU A 290 -13.70 -4.49 8.03
N ALA A 291 -14.47 -4.53 9.12
CA ALA A 291 -15.93 -4.60 9.07
C ALA A 291 -16.60 -3.39 8.36
N ARG A 292 -15.87 -2.29 8.13
CA ARG A 292 -16.38 -1.08 7.46
C ARG A 292 -16.21 -1.11 5.94
N TYR A 293 -15.41 -2.02 5.41
CA TYR A 293 -15.20 -2.15 3.97
C TYR A 293 -16.28 -3.02 3.34
N GLU A 294 -16.85 -2.58 2.23
CA GLU A 294 -17.84 -3.35 1.47
C GLU A 294 -17.24 -4.61 0.83
N ARG A 295 -16.04 -4.47 0.26
CA ARG A 295 -15.31 -5.59 -0.32
C ARG A 295 -14.44 -6.23 0.74
N GLN A 296 -14.64 -7.51 0.98
CA GLN A 296 -13.86 -8.25 1.97
C GLN A 296 -12.70 -8.99 1.31
N PRO A 297 -11.56 -9.23 2.01
CA PRO A 297 -10.52 -10.13 1.53
C PRO A 297 -11.08 -11.54 1.33
N THR A 298 -10.42 -12.36 0.53
CA THR A 298 -10.80 -13.76 0.34
C THR A 298 -10.76 -14.51 1.66
N TYR A 299 -9.74 -14.22 2.47
CA TYR A 299 -9.54 -14.82 3.80
C TYR A 299 -9.04 -13.81 4.81
N THR A 300 -9.26 -14.11 6.09
CA THR A 300 -8.67 -13.41 7.24
C THR A 300 -8.11 -14.42 8.23
N ALA A 301 -7.04 -14.05 8.94
CA ALA A 301 -6.47 -14.81 10.03
C ALA A 301 -5.92 -13.88 11.10
N ASP A 302 -5.91 -14.33 12.35
CA ASP A 302 -5.27 -13.56 13.42
C ASP A 302 -3.75 -13.66 13.33
N SER A 303 -3.23 -14.79 12.84
CA SER A 303 -1.81 -14.98 12.53
C SER A 303 -1.60 -16.00 11.41
N LEU A 304 -0.39 -16.06 10.86
CA LEU A 304 -0.03 -17.02 9.80
C LEU A 304 0.09 -18.47 10.30
N VAL A 305 0.12 -18.72 11.60
CA VAL A 305 0.05 -20.09 12.16
C VAL A 305 -1.22 -20.81 11.71
N GLU A 306 -2.36 -20.10 11.77
CA GLU A 306 -3.64 -20.66 11.33
C GLU A 306 -3.65 -21.06 9.85
N TRP A 307 -2.78 -20.43 9.06
CA TRP A 307 -2.66 -20.74 7.64
C TRP A 307 -1.69 -21.89 7.33
N MET A 308 -0.77 -22.23 8.26
CA MET A 308 0.20 -23.31 8.07
C MET A 308 -0.46 -24.69 7.89
N GLU A 309 -1.60 -24.91 8.52
CA GLU A 309 -2.36 -26.17 8.37
C GLU A 309 -2.93 -26.35 6.95
N ARG A 310 -2.91 -25.31 6.14
CA ARG A 310 -3.45 -25.28 4.78
C ARG A 310 -2.38 -25.45 3.69
N LEU A 311 -1.11 -25.46 4.08
CA LEU A 311 0.00 -25.76 3.20
C LEU A 311 0.08 -27.28 2.99
#